data_85bebca5cfc7b7cded452314fd2337ea
#
_entry.id   85bebca5cfc7b7cded452314fd2337ea
#
_cell.length_a   1.000
_cell.length_b   1.000
_cell.length_c   1.000
_cell.angle_alpha   90.00
_cell.angle_beta   90.00
_cell.angle_gamma   90.00
#
_symmetry.space_group_name_H-M   'P 1'
#
loop_
_entity.id
_entity.type
_entity.pdbx_description
1 polymer ?
#
loop_
_entity_poly.entity_id
_entity_poly.type
_entity_poly.pdbx_seq_one_letter_code
_entity_poly.pdbx_strand_id
1 'polypeptide(L)'
;MSEKPISRFPVPDLNELPEDIRERILAVQEKSGFVPNVFLVLAHRPDEFRAFFAYHDALMEKERGLTKGEREMIVVATSGLNQCIYCVVAHGAILRLREKSPYLADQIATNYLKAEITPRQKAMLDFAVKVSLDSHELNNSDFEEMRQHGFSDEDIWDTGAVSAFFSLSNRMADLTSMRPNAEFYLLGRVPKK
;
A
#
# COMPACT_ATOMS: atom_id res chain seq x y z
N MET A 1 -28.05 -0.50 13.73
CA MET A 1 -26.71 -0.06 14.18
C MET A 1 -26.30 1.07 13.24
N SER A 2 -26.02 2.29 13.74
CA SER A 2 -25.54 3.36 12.87
C SER A 2 -24.23 2.95 12.23
N GLU A 3 -24.11 3.10 10.92
CA GLU A 3 -22.87 2.87 10.20
C GLU A 3 -21.78 3.77 10.79
N LYS A 4 -20.68 3.18 11.22
CA LYS A 4 -19.58 3.97 11.78
C LYS A 4 -18.95 4.80 10.66
N PRO A 5 -18.61 6.09 10.87
CA PRO A 5 -18.04 6.94 9.84
C PRO A 5 -16.72 6.35 9.29
N ILE A 6 -16.46 6.58 8.00
CA ILE A 6 -15.22 6.12 7.32
C ILE A 6 -14.01 6.98 7.66
N SER A 7 -14.21 8.17 8.24
CA SER A 7 -13.17 9.11 8.64
C SER A 7 -13.58 9.86 9.92
N ARG A 8 -12.59 10.30 10.66
CA ARG A 8 -12.74 11.27 11.77
C ARG A 8 -12.98 12.69 11.27
N PHE A 9 -12.47 13.01 10.09
CA PHE A 9 -12.62 14.30 9.42
C PHE A 9 -13.81 14.28 8.46
N PRO A 10 -14.34 15.45 8.08
CA PRO A 10 -15.41 15.53 7.09
C PRO A 10 -15.02 14.83 5.79
N VAL A 11 -15.98 14.11 5.21
CA VAL A 11 -15.86 13.53 3.87
C VAL A 11 -16.73 14.37 2.95
N PRO A 12 -16.14 15.02 1.93
CA PRO A 12 -16.89 15.88 1.03
C PRO A 12 -17.85 15.08 0.15
N ASP A 13 -18.95 15.71 -0.28
CA ASP A 13 -19.80 15.18 -1.34
C ASP A 13 -19.04 15.19 -2.66
N LEU A 14 -19.19 14.13 -3.46
CA LEU A 14 -18.53 14.03 -4.78
C LEU A 14 -18.88 15.20 -5.71
N ASN A 15 -20.10 15.74 -5.61
CA ASN A 15 -20.57 16.87 -6.43
C ASN A 15 -19.92 18.20 -6.04
N GLU A 16 -19.34 18.30 -4.84
CA GLU A 16 -18.67 19.50 -4.33
C GLU A 16 -17.16 19.48 -4.61
N LEU A 17 -16.65 18.35 -5.09
CA LEU A 17 -15.22 18.18 -5.39
C LEU A 17 -14.81 18.89 -6.69
N PRO A 18 -13.55 19.37 -6.79
CA PRO A 18 -12.96 19.77 -8.06
C PRO A 18 -13.13 18.66 -9.12
N GLU A 19 -13.35 19.06 -10.36
CA GLU A 19 -13.69 18.17 -11.48
C GLU A 19 -12.65 17.05 -11.67
N ASP A 20 -11.38 17.39 -11.66
CA ASP A 20 -10.26 16.43 -11.82
C ASP A 20 -10.23 15.35 -10.73
N ILE A 21 -10.56 15.71 -9.49
CA ILE A 21 -10.62 14.76 -8.36
C ILE A 21 -11.85 13.86 -8.49
N ARG A 22 -13.00 14.46 -8.81
CA ARG A 22 -14.24 13.72 -9.03
C ARG A 22 -14.09 12.71 -10.17
N GLU A 23 -13.52 13.12 -11.31
CA GLU A 23 -13.29 12.24 -12.45
C GLU A 23 -12.37 11.07 -12.08
N ARG A 24 -11.29 11.34 -11.35
CA ARG A 24 -10.39 10.30 -10.87
C ARG A 24 -11.10 9.30 -9.96
N ILE A 25 -11.93 9.76 -9.03
CA ILE A 25 -12.71 8.88 -8.14
C ILE A 25 -13.68 8.01 -8.94
N LEU A 26 -14.40 8.60 -9.89
CA LEU A 26 -15.35 7.88 -10.74
C LEU A 26 -14.65 6.85 -11.63
N ALA A 27 -13.49 7.17 -12.19
CA ALA A 27 -12.70 6.22 -12.97
C ALA A 27 -12.23 5.01 -12.13
N VAL A 28 -11.86 5.24 -10.87
CA VAL A 28 -11.52 4.15 -9.95
C VAL A 28 -12.76 3.31 -9.61
N GLN A 29 -13.90 3.95 -9.39
CA GLN A 29 -15.16 3.24 -9.14
C GLN A 29 -15.56 2.36 -10.32
N GLU A 30 -15.45 2.85 -11.53
CA GLU A 30 -15.74 2.07 -12.76
C GLU A 30 -14.84 0.83 -12.86
N LYS A 31 -13.54 0.99 -12.57
CA LYS A 31 -12.55 -0.09 -12.68
C LYS A 31 -12.68 -1.15 -11.59
N SER A 32 -12.97 -0.73 -10.35
CA SER A 32 -12.96 -1.62 -9.16
C SER A 32 -14.34 -2.09 -8.72
N GLY A 33 -15.41 -1.41 -9.17
CA GLY A 33 -16.79 -1.66 -8.76
C GLY A 33 -17.19 -0.93 -7.46
N PHE A 34 -16.29 -0.22 -6.82
CA PHE A 34 -16.54 0.59 -5.62
C PHE A 34 -15.52 1.72 -5.51
N VAL A 35 -15.79 2.70 -4.65
CA VAL A 35 -14.81 3.76 -4.34
C VAL A 35 -14.02 3.36 -3.09
N PRO A 36 -12.69 3.17 -3.18
CA PRO A 36 -11.87 2.94 -2.00
C PRO A 36 -11.93 4.17 -1.06
N ASN A 37 -12.15 3.93 0.22
CA ASN A 37 -12.34 5.00 1.20
C ASN A 37 -11.17 6.00 1.28
N VAL A 38 -9.95 5.60 0.93
CA VAL A 38 -8.79 6.50 0.86
C VAL A 38 -9.03 7.68 -0.08
N PHE A 39 -9.72 7.47 -1.21
CA PHE A 39 -10.03 8.55 -2.14
C PHE A 39 -11.00 9.54 -1.52
N LEU A 40 -12.04 9.06 -0.84
CA LEU A 40 -13.04 9.91 -0.19
C LEU A 40 -12.45 10.69 0.98
N VAL A 41 -11.64 10.01 1.81
CA VAL A 41 -11.04 10.61 3.01
C VAL A 41 -10.00 11.65 2.65
N LEU A 42 -9.11 11.38 1.68
CA LEU A 42 -8.09 12.34 1.26
C LEU A 42 -8.64 13.48 0.41
N ALA A 43 -9.80 13.32 -0.23
CA ALA A 43 -10.47 14.39 -0.98
C ALA A 43 -10.88 15.58 -0.08
N HIS A 44 -10.88 15.41 1.25
CA HIS A 44 -11.01 16.52 2.21
C HIS A 44 -9.99 17.64 1.98
N ARG A 45 -8.84 17.33 1.40
CA ARG A 45 -7.74 18.26 1.10
C ARG A 45 -7.32 18.12 -0.38
N PRO A 46 -7.98 18.83 -1.31
CA PRO A 46 -7.78 18.63 -2.75
C PRO A 46 -6.34 18.68 -3.25
N ASP A 47 -5.53 19.64 -2.77
CA ASP A 47 -4.15 19.79 -3.22
C ASP A 47 -3.27 18.67 -2.67
N GLU A 48 -3.49 18.26 -1.44
CA GLU A 48 -2.79 17.13 -0.83
C GLU A 48 -3.20 15.80 -1.50
N PHE A 49 -4.47 15.64 -1.88
CA PHE A 49 -4.95 14.50 -2.67
C PHE A 49 -4.18 14.36 -3.99
N ARG A 50 -4.03 15.47 -4.73
CA ARG A 50 -3.29 15.47 -6.00
C ARG A 50 -1.83 15.04 -5.82
N ALA A 51 -1.16 15.65 -4.85
CA ALA A 51 0.24 15.35 -4.56
C ALA A 51 0.43 13.90 -4.09
N PHE A 52 -0.43 13.42 -3.20
CA PHE A 52 -0.40 12.05 -2.67
C PHE A 52 -0.55 11.01 -3.79
N PHE A 53 -1.59 11.15 -4.61
CA PHE A 53 -1.84 10.17 -5.67
C PHE A 53 -0.87 10.30 -6.85
N ALA A 54 -0.34 11.49 -7.13
CA ALA A 54 0.71 11.64 -8.13
C ALA A 54 1.98 10.86 -7.71
N TYR A 55 2.38 10.95 -6.44
CA TYR A 55 3.54 10.20 -5.96
C TYR A 55 3.26 8.70 -5.83
N HIS A 56 2.07 8.34 -5.33
CA HIS A 56 1.61 6.95 -5.30
C HIS A 56 1.73 6.28 -6.67
N ASP A 57 1.19 6.91 -7.71
CA ASP A 57 1.19 6.34 -9.06
C ASP A 57 2.61 6.22 -9.62
N ALA A 58 3.45 7.24 -9.38
CA ALA A 58 4.87 7.20 -9.77
C ALA A 58 5.62 6.02 -9.16
N LEU A 59 5.25 5.60 -7.94
CA LEU A 59 5.87 4.47 -7.25
C LEU A 59 5.23 3.13 -7.63
N MET A 60 3.89 3.04 -7.63
CA MET A 60 3.18 1.76 -7.68
C MET A 60 2.83 1.28 -9.09
N GLU A 61 2.77 2.20 -10.07
CA GLU A 61 2.37 1.85 -11.45
C GLU A 61 3.54 1.66 -12.42
N LYS A 62 4.79 1.70 -11.95
CA LYS A 62 5.97 1.41 -12.77
C LYS A 62 5.90 0.01 -13.39
N GLU A 63 6.31 -0.08 -14.67
CA GLU A 63 6.36 -1.36 -15.42
C GLU A 63 7.74 -2.03 -15.35
N ARG A 64 8.76 -1.36 -14.77
CA ARG A 64 10.15 -1.85 -14.70
C ARG A 64 10.62 -1.96 -13.25
N GLY A 65 11.69 -2.74 -13.03
CA GLY A 65 12.26 -2.97 -11.70
C GLY A 65 11.44 -3.98 -10.90
N LEU A 66 11.08 -3.62 -9.68
CA LEU A 66 10.23 -4.44 -8.83
C LEU A 66 8.90 -4.76 -9.51
N THR A 67 8.44 -5.98 -9.39
CA THR A 67 7.09 -6.35 -9.87
C THR A 67 6.01 -5.61 -9.07
N LYS A 68 4.81 -5.49 -9.63
CA LYS A 68 3.67 -4.91 -8.91
C LYS A 68 3.33 -5.72 -7.65
N GLY A 69 3.54 -7.04 -7.67
CA GLY A 69 3.39 -7.89 -6.48
C GLY A 69 4.43 -7.60 -5.40
N GLU A 70 5.71 -7.44 -5.77
CA GLU A 70 6.78 -7.09 -4.82
C GLU A 70 6.54 -5.72 -4.16
N ARG A 71 6.05 -4.72 -4.92
CA ARG A 71 5.64 -3.43 -4.35
C ARG A 71 4.54 -3.58 -3.31
N GLU A 72 3.53 -4.40 -3.59
CA GLU A 72 2.46 -4.69 -2.63
C GLU A 72 2.95 -5.49 -1.42
N MET A 73 3.94 -6.39 -1.58
CA MET A 73 4.59 -7.08 -0.46
C MET A 73 5.25 -6.09 0.50
N ILE A 74 5.99 -5.09 -0.02
CA ILE A 74 6.60 -4.02 0.78
C ILE A 74 5.52 -3.28 1.57
N VAL A 75 4.44 -2.89 0.90
CA VAL A 75 3.32 -2.18 1.55
C VAL A 75 2.72 -3.01 2.68
N VAL A 76 2.40 -4.28 2.41
CA VAL A 76 1.74 -5.14 3.40
C VAL A 76 2.65 -5.42 4.60
N ALA A 77 3.94 -5.71 4.37
CA ALA A 77 4.89 -5.97 5.44
C ALA A 77 5.08 -4.75 6.36
N THR A 78 5.38 -3.59 5.77
CA THR A 78 5.62 -2.35 6.55
C THR A 78 4.35 -1.84 7.21
N SER A 79 3.18 -1.96 6.55
CA SER A 79 1.90 -1.57 7.13
C SER A 79 1.45 -2.49 8.27
N GLY A 80 1.79 -3.78 8.21
CA GLY A 80 1.55 -4.73 9.31
C GLY A 80 2.32 -4.34 10.57
N LEU A 81 3.61 -4.01 10.42
CA LEU A 81 4.45 -3.55 11.53
C LEU A 81 4.03 -2.18 12.06
N ASN A 82 3.56 -1.28 11.22
CA ASN A 82 2.99 0.00 11.59
C ASN A 82 1.54 -0.12 12.14
N GLN A 83 0.96 -1.32 12.16
CA GLN A 83 -0.39 -1.62 12.64
C GLN A 83 -1.52 -0.84 11.91
N CYS A 84 -1.30 -0.47 10.66
CA CYS A 84 -2.29 0.23 9.84
C CYS A 84 -3.32 -0.74 9.27
N ILE A 85 -4.49 -0.82 9.88
CA ILE A 85 -5.56 -1.74 9.43
C ILE A 85 -6.03 -1.43 7.99
N TYR A 86 -6.14 -0.13 7.64
CA TYR A 86 -6.57 0.24 6.29
C TYR A 86 -5.63 -0.30 5.23
N CYS A 87 -4.34 -0.01 5.38
CA CYS A 87 -3.33 -0.36 4.38
C CYS A 87 -3.13 -1.88 4.30
N VAL A 88 -3.08 -2.59 5.43
CA VAL A 88 -2.99 -4.06 5.44
C VAL A 88 -4.16 -4.70 4.70
N VAL A 89 -5.39 -4.23 4.93
CA VAL A 89 -6.59 -4.83 4.31
C VAL A 89 -6.67 -4.48 2.83
N ALA A 90 -6.48 -3.20 2.45
CA ALA A 90 -6.60 -2.75 1.07
C ALA A 90 -5.48 -3.33 0.18
N HIS A 91 -4.22 -3.13 0.58
CA HIS A 91 -3.07 -3.63 -0.19
C HIS A 91 -2.91 -5.14 -0.10
N GLY A 92 -3.31 -5.76 1.02
CA GLY A 92 -3.42 -7.21 1.11
C GLY A 92 -4.39 -7.80 0.09
N ALA A 93 -5.49 -7.11 -0.21
CA ALA A 93 -6.41 -7.50 -1.27
C ALA A 93 -5.75 -7.42 -2.66
N ILE A 94 -5.03 -6.34 -2.93
CA ILE A 94 -4.32 -6.16 -4.20
C ILE A 94 -3.20 -7.20 -4.34
N LEU A 95 -2.44 -7.45 -3.28
CA LEU A 95 -1.40 -8.48 -3.26
C LEU A 95 -1.95 -9.87 -3.60
N ARG A 96 -3.09 -10.26 -3.00
CA ARG A 96 -3.74 -11.55 -3.32
C ARG A 96 -4.06 -11.67 -4.79
N LEU A 97 -4.49 -10.58 -5.44
CA LEU A 97 -4.80 -10.57 -6.87
C LEU A 97 -3.53 -10.64 -7.73
N ARG A 98 -2.47 -9.89 -7.36
CA ARG A 98 -1.21 -9.82 -8.12
C ARG A 98 -0.46 -11.15 -8.09
N GLU A 99 -0.35 -11.75 -6.92
CA GLU A 99 0.37 -13.01 -6.70
C GLU A 99 -0.52 -14.25 -6.89
N LYS A 100 -1.82 -14.07 -7.13
CA LYS A 100 -2.80 -15.17 -7.26
C LYS A 100 -2.75 -16.13 -6.07
N SER A 101 -2.45 -15.62 -4.90
CA SER A 101 -2.32 -16.36 -3.65
C SER A 101 -3.30 -15.79 -2.61
N PRO A 102 -4.27 -16.58 -2.13
CA PRO A 102 -5.24 -16.11 -1.14
C PRO A 102 -4.65 -15.95 0.27
N TYR A 103 -3.46 -16.48 0.53
CA TYR A 103 -2.87 -16.58 1.88
C TYR A 103 -1.64 -15.70 2.08
N LEU A 104 -0.91 -15.39 1.01
CA LEU A 104 0.40 -14.72 1.08
C LEU A 104 0.34 -13.38 1.82
N ALA A 105 -0.71 -12.60 1.56
CA ALA A 105 -0.88 -11.31 2.23
C ALA A 105 -1.04 -11.44 3.75
N ASP A 106 -1.77 -12.46 4.21
CA ASP A 106 -1.96 -12.71 5.64
C ASP A 106 -0.65 -13.18 6.31
N GLN A 107 0.13 -14.03 5.61
CA GLN A 107 1.44 -14.47 6.07
C GLN A 107 2.40 -13.29 6.23
N ILE A 108 2.51 -12.44 5.20
CA ILE A 108 3.40 -11.27 5.20
C ILE A 108 2.98 -10.26 6.28
N ALA A 109 1.68 -9.93 6.38
CA ALA A 109 1.20 -8.97 7.36
C ALA A 109 1.43 -9.42 8.81
N THR A 110 1.36 -10.74 9.06
CA THR A 110 1.52 -11.31 10.39
C THR A 110 2.99 -11.50 10.77
N ASN A 111 3.74 -12.14 9.86
CA ASN A 111 5.18 -12.40 10.06
C ASN A 111 5.84 -12.75 8.72
N TYR A 112 6.34 -11.75 8.01
CA TYR A 112 6.96 -11.96 6.70
C TYR A 112 8.20 -12.88 6.76
N LEU A 113 8.89 -12.98 7.92
CA LEU A 113 10.04 -13.87 8.10
C LEU A 113 9.67 -15.36 7.97
N LYS A 114 8.39 -15.69 8.12
CA LYS A 114 7.84 -17.06 8.03
C LYS A 114 6.91 -17.23 6.82
N ALA A 115 6.73 -16.20 6.01
CA ALA A 115 5.91 -16.26 4.81
C ALA A 115 6.57 -17.12 3.72
N GLU A 116 5.74 -17.67 2.83
CA GLU A 116 6.17 -18.48 1.68
C GLU A 116 6.66 -17.58 0.53
N ILE A 117 7.82 -16.94 0.76
CA ILE A 117 8.47 -16.01 -0.17
C ILE A 117 9.90 -16.48 -0.47
N THR A 118 10.46 -16.01 -1.59
CA THR A 118 11.82 -16.32 -2.00
C THR A 118 12.86 -15.61 -1.11
N PRO A 119 14.12 -16.12 -1.05
CA PRO A 119 15.20 -15.42 -0.35
C PRO A 119 15.40 -13.97 -0.85
N ARG A 120 15.25 -13.73 -2.15
CA ARG A 120 15.30 -12.40 -2.76
C ARG A 120 14.21 -11.48 -2.20
N GLN A 121 12.97 -11.94 -2.18
CA GLN A 121 11.84 -11.19 -1.61
C GLN A 121 12.01 -10.94 -0.12
N LYS A 122 12.58 -11.92 0.61
CA LYS A 122 12.87 -11.75 2.03
C LYS A 122 13.87 -10.62 2.27
N ALA A 123 15.00 -10.59 1.54
CA ALA A 123 16.00 -9.52 1.64
C ALA A 123 15.38 -8.15 1.31
N MET A 124 14.52 -8.08 0.29
CA MET A 124 13.76 -6.86 -0.04
C MET A 124 12.89 -6.39 1.14
N LEU A 125 12.19 -7.30 1.80
CA LEU A 125 11.33 -6.95 2.93
C LEU A 125 12.14 -6.59 4.17
N ASP A 126 13.28 -7.26 4.43
CA ASP A 126 14.22 -6.90 5.51
C ASP A 126 14.69 -5.44 5.33
N PHE A 127 15.09 -5.07 4.12
CA PHE A 127 15.49 -3.69 3.80
C PHE A 127 14.32 -2.71 3.95
N ALA A 128 13.15 -3.01 3.38
CA ALA A 128 11.96 -2.16 3.46
C ALA A 128 11.52 -1.90 4.90
N VAL A 129 11.56 -2.93 5.74
CA VAL A 129 11.23 -2.85 7.16
C VAL A 129 12.21 -1.95 7.90
N LYS A 130 13.51 -2.11 7.63
CA LYS A 130 14.55 -1.25 8.22
C LYS A 130 14.36 0.22 7.82
N VAL A 131 14.03 0.50 6.55
CA VAL A 131 13.65 1.85 6.09
C VAL A 131 12.46 2.41 6.86
N SER A 132 11.43 1.57 7.11
CA SER A 132 10.20 2.02 7.79
C SER A 132 10.38 2.29 9.29
N LEU A 133 11.18 1.49 9.98
CA LEU A 133 11.27 1.49 11.44
C LEU A 133 12.56 2.14 11.96
N ASP A 134 13.69 1.88 11.30
CA ASP A 134 15.03 2.19 11.80
C ASP A 134 15.90 2.82 10.71
N SER A 135 15.33 3.75 9.92
CA SER A 135 16.01 4.36 8.77
C SER A 135 17.34 5.03 9.12
N HIS A 136 17.51 5.49 10.36
CA HIS A 136 18.74 6.09 10.87
C HIS A 136 19.88 5.08 11.06
N GLU A 137 19.59 3.77 11.04
CA GLU A 137 20.58 2.68 11.13
C GLU A 137 21.00 2.14 9.76
N LEU A 138 20.45 2.67 8.67
CA LEU A 138 20.85 2.24 7.32
C LEU A 138 22.33 2.53 7.07
N ASN A 139 23.02 1.55 6.52
CA ASN A 139 24.45 1.64 6.23
C ASN A 139 24.82 0.85 4.96
N ASN A 140 26.04 0.95 4.50
CA ASN A 140 26.48 0.35 3.23
C ASN A 140 26.26 -1.16 3.14
N SER A 141 26.28 -1.90 4.28
CA SER A 141 26.04 -3.34 4.24
C SER A 141 24.60 -3.70 3.87
N ASP A 142 23.62 -2.87 4.21
CA ASP A 142 22.23 -3.08 3.83
C ASP A 142 22.03 -3.01 2.32
N PHE A 143 22.70 -2.03 1.68
CA PHE A 143 22.68 -1.89 0.22
C PHE A 143 23.42 -3.02 -0.49
N GLU A 144 24.54 -3.47 0.08
CA GLU A 144 25.31 -4.57 -0.47
C GLU A 144 24.55 -5.90 -0.38
N GLU A 145 23.84 -6.15 0.71
CA GLU A 145 22.96 -7.32 0.85
C GLU A 145 21.89 -7.34 -0.25
N MET A 146 21.25 -6.19 -0.51
CA MET A 146 20.29 -6.07 -1.61
C MET A 146 20.92 -6.41 -2.96
N ARG A 147 22.12 -5.89 -3.26
CA ARG A 147 22.84 -6.18 -4.52
C ARG A 147 23.21 -7.65 -4.65
N GLN A 148 23.62 -8.32 -3.55
CA GLN A 148 23.91 -9.77 -3.54
C GLN A 148 22.68 -10.61 -3.87
N HIS A 149 21.48 -10.12 -3.54
CA HIS A 149 20.20 -10.71 -3.94
C HIS A 149 19.72 -10.29 -5.34
N GLY A 150 20.56 -9.60 -6.14
CA GLY A 150 20.29 -9.26 -7.52
C GLY A 150 19.42 -8.03 -7.74
N PHE A 151 19.30 -7.16 -6.74
CA PHE A 151 18.64 -5.85 -6.90
C PHE A 151 19.60 -4.82 -7.47
N SER A 152 19.14 -4.05 -8.46
CA SER A 152 19.84 -2.87 -8.95
C SER A 152 19.69 -1.70 -7.96
N ASP A 153 20.50 -0.66 -8.12
CA ASP A 153 20.37 0.55 -7.31
C ASP A 153 19.00 1.22 -7.48
N GLU A 154 18.39 1.12 -8.66
CA GLU A 154 17.03 1.61 -8.91
C GLU A 154 15.97 0.76 -8.17
N ASP A 155 16.15 -0.56 -8.07
CA ASP A 155 15.25 -1.42 -7.28
C ASP A 155 15.36 -1.12 -5.78
N ILE A 156 16.58 -0.86 -5.30
CA ILE A 156 16.84 -0.47 -3.91
C ILE A 156 16.19 0.88 -3.61
N TRP A 157 16.35 1.85 -4.53
CA TRP A 157 15.66 3.14 -4.44
C TRP A 157 14.14 2.95 -4.36
N ASP A 158 13.56 2.17 -5.27
CA ASP A 158 12.11 1.93 -5.30
C ASP A 158 11.64 1.24 -4.01
N THR A 159 12.39 0.26 -3.49
CA THR A 159 12.07 -0.41 -2.23
C THR A 159 12.01 0.59 -1.07
N GLY A 160 13.02 1.45 -0.96
CA GLY A 160 13.06 2.49 0.07
C GLY A 160 11.97 3.53 -0.10
N ALA A 161 11.72 3.99 -1.33
CA ALA A 161 10.72 5.02 -1.63
C ALA A 161 9.29 4.53 -1.36
N VAL A 162 8.96 3.28 -1.74
CA VAL A 162 7.66 2.66 -1.42
C VAL A 162 7.48 2.53 0.08
N SER A 163 8.50 2.05 0.81
CA SER A 163 8.46 1.93 2.26
C SER A 163 8.24 3.28 2.95
N ALA A 164 8.97 4.32 2.55
CA ALA A 164 8.85 5.67 3.10
C ALA A 164 7.47 6.30 2.81
N PHE A 165 6.98 6.16 1.58
CA PHE A 165 5.66 6.65 1.20
C PHE A 165 4.55 5.99 2.02
N PHE A 166 4.61 4.66 2.21
CA PHE A 166 3.60 3.97 3.01
C PHE A 166 3.76 4.22 4.51
N SER A 167 4.93 4.57 5.00
CA SER A 167 5.09 5.10 6.35
C SER A 167 4.30 6.40 6.57
N LEU A 168 4.26 7.30 5.56
CA LEU A 168 3.37 8.47 5.54
C LEU A 168 1.90 8.04 5.45
N SER A 169 1.56 7.18 4.49
CA SER A 169 0.19 6.73 4.23
C SER A 169 -0.44 6.05 5.46
N ASN A 170 0.31 5.18 6.15
CA ASN A 170 -0.15 4.51 7.37
C ASN A 170 -0.53 5.53 8.45
N ARG A 171 0.33 6.54 8.69
CA ARG A 171 0.06 7.58 9.70
C ARG A 171 -1.15 8.44 9.33
N MET A 172 -1.35 8.75 8.05
CA MET A 172 -2.54 9.46 7.58
C MET A 172 -3.81 8.62 7.75
N ALA A 173 -3.74 7.32 7.46
CA ALA A 173 -4.88 6.42 7.66
C ALA A 173 -5.27 6.32 9.15
N ASP A 174 -4.29 6.20 10.04
CA ASP A 174 -4.53 6.12 11.49
C ASP A 174 -5.01 7.47 12.05
N LEU A 175 -4.39 8.58 11.66
CA LEU A 175 -4.81 9.94 12.04
C LEU A 175 -6.28 10.18 11.71
N THR A 176 -6.70 9.79 10.50
CA THR A 176 -8.06 9.99 10.02
C THR A 176 -9.04 8.92 10.52
N SER A 177 -8.58 7.88 11.20
CA SER A 177 -9.36 6.68 11.55
C SER A 177 -10.01 6.04 10.33
N MET A 178 -9.27 6.00 9.22
CA MET A 178 -9.74 5.51 7.93
C MET A 178 -10.15 4.03 8.01
N ARG A 179 -11.35 3.72 7.52
CA ARG A 179 -11.86 2.34 7.54
C ARG A 179 -11.67 1.68 6.19
N PRO A 180 -11.21 0.42 6.16
CA PRO A 180 -11.22 -0.36 4.94
C PRO A 180 -12.64 -0.59 4.44
N ASN A 181 -12.80 -0.59 3.12
CA ASN A 181 -14.04 -1.04 2.48
C ASN A 181 -14.26 -2.53 2.74
N ALA A 182 -15.51 -2.95 2.89
CA ALA A 182 -15.88 -4.35 3.11
C ALA A 182 -15.42 -5.27 1.95
N GLU A 183 -15.44 -4.75 0.73
CA GLU A 183 -15.04 -5.44 -0.48
C GLU A 183 -13.60 -5.96 -0.43
N PHE A 184 -12.68 -5.21 0.16
CA PHE A 184 -11.28 -5.61 0.28
C PHE A 184 -11.07 -6.88 1.11
N TYR A 185 -11.95 -7.16 2.09
CA TYR A 185 -11.80 -8.35 2.92
C TYR A 185 -12.00 -9.66 2.15
N LEU A 186 -12.81 -9.63 1.09
CA LEU A 186 -13.14 -10.82 0.29
C LEU A 186 -12.37 -10.88 -1.04
N LEU A 187 -11.86 -9.75 -1.52
CA LEU A 187 -11.20 -9.65 -2.81
C LEU A 187 -9.94 -10.53 -2.87
N GLY A 188 -9.88 -11.42 -3.87
CA GLY A 188 -8.78 -12.36 -4.07
C GLY A 188 -8.74 -13.57 -3.12
N ARG A 189 -9.73 -13.74 -2.22
CA ARG A 189 -9.78 -14.89 -1.30
C ARG A 189 -10.51 -16.10 -1.90
N VAL A 190 -11.45 -15.87 -2.77
CA VAL A 190 -12.24 -16.95 -3.41
C VAL A 190 -11.80 -17.03 -4.87
N PRO A 191 -11.42 -18.23 -5.38
CA PRO A 191 -11.16 -18.40 -6.80
C PRO A 191 -12.37 -17.95 -7.62
N LYS A 192 -12.15 -17.16 -8.67
CA LYS A 192 -13.23 -16.92 -9.65
C LYS A 192 -13.61 -18.27 -10.26
N LYS A 193 -14.87 -18.65 -10.11
CA LYS A 193 -15.43 -19.82 -10.80
C LYS A 193 -15.40 -19.61 -12.31
#